data_563850f2bcb7f9a72930a2d3e87e8c9f
#
_entry.id   563850f2bcb7f9a72930a2d3e87e8c9f
#
_cell.length_a   1.000
_cell.length_b   1.000
_cell.length_c   1.000
_cell.angle_alpha   90.00
_cell.angle_beta   90.00
_cell.angle_gamma   90.00
#
_symmetry.space_group_name_H-M   'P 1'
#
loop_
_entity.id
_entity.type
_entity.pdbx_description
1 polymer ?
#
loop_
_entity_poly.entity_id
_entity_poly.type
_entity_poly.pdbx_seq_one_letter_code
_entity_poly.pdbx_strand_id
1 'polypeptide(L)'
;MMKREYRTAFNKLRKIGVPVYDHGGDDFIISAEENYETTWADYYRENDASLDDFGVNHKINDILSDHGLFAEWENGGVLGVSKM
;
A
#
# COMPACT_ATOMS: atom_id res chain seq x y z
N MET A 1 -4.61 1.97 18.07
CA MET A 1 -5.58 2.69 17.25
C MET A 1 -4.87 3.44 16.13
N MET A 2 -5.38 3.35 14.93
CA MET A 2 -4.76 3.99 13.76
C MET A 2 -4.75 5.51 13.88
N LYS A 3 -3.59 6.12 13.65
CA LYS A 3 -3.47 7.58 13.68
C LYS A 3 -4.19 8.20 12.49
N ARG A 4 -4.60 9.47 12.66
CA ARG A 4 -5.44 10.17 11.68
C ARG A 4 -4.86 10.21 10.27
N GLU A 5 -3.58 10.53 10.11
CA GLU A 5 -2.93 10.60 8.80
C GLU A 5 -2.91 9.25 8.10
N TYR A 6 -2.75 8.17 8.85
CA TYR A 6 -2.82 6.83 8.31
C TYR A 6 -4.26 6.46 7.94
N ARG A 7 -5.22 6.82 8.79
CA ARG A 7 -6.63 6.48 8.55
C ARG A 7 -7.18 7.11 7.28
N THR A 8 -6.83 8.36 7.01
CA THR A 8 -7.29 9.03 5.78
C THR A 8 -6.76 8.31 4.54
N ALA A 9 -5.48 7.98 4.52
CA ALA A 9 -4.88 7.23 3.43
C ALA A 9 -5.49 5.82 3.33
N PHE A 10 -5.66 5.13 4.46
CA PHE A 10 -6.30 3.83 4.53
C PHE A 10 -7.68 3.84 3.87
N ASN A 11 -8.51 4.81 4.21
CA ASN A 11 -9.86 4.91 3.65
C ASN A 11 -9.84 5.17 2.14
N LYS A 12 -8.92 6.01 1.67
CA LYS A 12 -8.77 6.29 0.22
C LYS A 12 -8.32 5.07 -0.54
N LEU A 13 -7.33 4.34 -0.02
CA LEU A 13 -6.84 3.11 -0.64
C LEU A 13 -7.94 2.05 -0.69
N ARG A 14 -8.64 1.87 0.41
CA ARG A 14 -9.73 0.91 0.50
C ARG A 14 -10.82 1.22 -0.51
N LYS A 15 -11.13 2.49 -0.70
CA LYS A 15 -12.19 2.94 -1.63
C LYS A 15 -11.89 2.55 -3.08
N ILE A 16 -10.63 2.56 -3.48
CA ILE A 16 -10.24 2.17 -4.85
C ILE A 16 -9.94 0.67 -4.98
N GLY A 17 -10.13 -0.10 -3.92
CA GLY A 17 -10.01 -1.55 -3.95
C GLY A 17 -8.66 -2.11 -3.51
N VAL A 18 -7.77 -1.28 -2.98
CA VAL A 18 -6.48 -1.78 -2.46
C VAL A 18 -6.72 -2.63 -1.21
N PRO A 19 -6.12 -3.83 -1.13
CA PRO A 19 -6.30 -4.71 0.02
C PRO A 19 -5.48 -4.21 1.23
N VAL A 20 -6.09 -3.34 2.01
CA VAL A 20 -5.49 -2.74 3.21
C VAL A 20 -6.08 -3.36 4.47
N TYR A 21 -5.24 -3.51 5.50
CA TYR A 21 -5.64 -4.16 6.75
C TYR A 21 -5.15 -3.38 7.96
N ASP A 22 -6.08 -3.15 8.89
CA ASP A 22 -5.80 -2.55 10.19
C ASP A 22 -5.38 -3.67 11.15
N HIS A 23 -4.13 -3.61 11.64
CA HIS A 23 -3.60 -4.64 12.54
C HIS A 23 -3.67 -4.23 14.01
N GLY A 24 -4.40 -3.16 14.32
CA GLY A 24 -4.59 -2.70 15.70
C GLY A 24 -3.55 -1.72 16.21
N GLY A 25 -2.51 -1.42 15.43
CA GLY A 25 -1.49 -0.43 15.79
C GLY A 25 -1.82 0.97 15.29
N ASP A 26 -0.82 1.83 15.21
CA ASP A 26 -0.97 3.22 14.77
C ASP A 26 -1.06 3.36 13.25
N ASP A 27 -0.61 2.36 12.52
CA ASP A 27 -0.54 2.35 11.06
C ASP A 27 -1.34 1.17 10.49
N PHE A 28 -1.13 0.85 9.21
CA PHE A 28 -1.79 -0.27 8.56
C PHE A 28 -0.83 -0.97 7.58
N ILE A 29 -1.27 -2.10 7.06
CA ILE A 29 -0.50 -2.86 6.08
C ILE A 29 -1.30 -2.99 4.78
N ILE A 30 -0.58 -3.30 3.69
CA ILE A 30 -1.15 -3.57 2.37
C ILE A 30 -0.75 -5.00 2.00
N SER A 31 -1.73 -5.82 1.60
CA SER A 31 -1.45 -7.17 1.13
C SER A 31 -0.97 -7.13 -0.32
N ALA A 32 0.12 -7.82 -0.62
CA ALA A 32 0.63 -7.98 -1.99
C ALA A 32 0.19 -9.31 -2.60
N GLU A 33 -0.69 -10.05 -1.93
CA GLU A 33 -1.17 -11.36 -2.39
C GLU A 33 -2.58 -11.33 -2.95
N GLU A 34 -3.26 -10.17 -2.90
CA GLU A 34 -4.65 -10.03 -3.33
C GLU A 34 -4.75 -9.15 -4.57
N ASN A 35 -4.13 -9.59 -5.66
CA ASN A 35 -4.09 -8.87 -6.94
C ASN A 35 -5.09 -9.50 -7.92
N TYR A 36 -6.38 -9.47 -7.61
CA TYR A 36 -7.40 -10.18 -8.40
C TYR A 36 -7.69 -9.52 -9.75
N GLU A 37 -8.06 -8.25 -9.77
CA GLU A 37 -8.35 -7.51 -11.00
C GLU A 37 -7.25 -6.53 -11.34
N THR A 38 -6.60 -5.98 -10.33
CA THR A 38 -5.52 -4.99 -10.46
C THR A 38 -4.31 -5.50 -9.72
N THR A 39 -3.14 -5.41 -10.33
CA THR A 39 -1.89 -5.70 -9.64
C THR A 39 -1.51 -4.50 -8.77
N TRP A 40 -1.76 -4.60 -7.47
CA TRP A 40 -1.46 -3.52 -6.53
C TRP A 40 0.00 -3.52 -6.10
N ALA A 41 0.58 -4.72 -5.91
CA ALA A 41 1.98 -4.84 -5.54
C ALA A 41 2.50 -6.22 -5.92
N ASP A 42 3.74 -6.28 -6.40
CA ASP A 42 4.39 -7.53 -6.76
C ASP A 42 5.87 -7.42 -6.40
N TYR A 43 6.29 -8.19 -5.42
CA TYR A 43 7.68 -8.18 -4.96
C TYR A 43 8.65 -8.51 -6.09
N TYR A 44 8.26 -9.38 -7.01
CA TYR A 44 9.08 -9.81 -8.13
C TYR A 44 8.95 -8.90 -9.35
N ARG A 45 7.94 -8.04 -9.39
CA ARG A 45 7.68 -6.99 -10.40
C ARG A 45 8.05 -7.35 -11.84
N GLU A 46 7.36 -8.32 -12.39
CA GLU A 46 7.61 -8.81 -13.75
C GLU A 46 7.08 -7.85 -14.82
N ASN A 47 7.86 -6.82 -15.15
CA ASN A 47 7.59 -5.90 -16.27
C ASN A 47 6.19 -5.28 -16.31
N ASP A 48 5.65 -4.93 -15.16
CA ASP A 48 4.34 -4.27 -15.08
C ASP A 48 4.52 -2.76 -15.00
N ALA A 49 4.06 -2.04 -16.03
CA ALA A 49 4.19 -0.59 -16.12
C ALA A 49 3.37 0.16 -15.05
N SER A 50 2.39 -0.50 -14.43
CA SER A 50 1.61 0.12 -13.36
C SER A 50 2.35 0.15 -12.01
N LEU A 51 3.47 -0.58 -11.91
CA LEU A 51 4.29 -0.67 -10.71
C LEU A 51 5.54 0.21 -10.80
N ASP A 52 6.00 0.68 -9.65
CA ASP A 52 7.26 1.41 -9.56
C ASP A 52 8.46 0.44 -9.54
N ASP A 53 9.66 0.98 -9.32
CA ASP A 53 10.89 0.18 -9.29
C ASP A 53 10.94 -0.81 -8.10
N PHE A 54 10.07 -0.64 -7.13
CA PHE A 54 9.99 -1.51 -5.95
C PHE A 54 8.81 -2.48 -6.03
N GLY A 55 8.03 -2.44 -7.11
CA GLY A 55 6.89 -3.33 -7.29
C GLY A 55 5.60 -2.84 -6.65
N VAL A 56 5.47 -1.55 -6.40
CA VAL A 56 4.26 -0.96 -5.80
C VAL A 56 3.51 -0.12 -6.85
N ASN A 57 2.19 -0.33 -6.93
CA ASN A 57 1.37 0.42 -7.89
C ASN A 57 1.45 1.93 -7.65
N HIS A 58 1.60 2.69 -8.75
CA HIS A 58 1.72 4.15 -8.68
C HIS A 58 0.53 4.81 -7.97
N LYS A 59 -0.67 4.25 -8.09
CA LYS A 59 -1.86 4.78 -7.41
C LYS A 59 -1.72 4.72 -5.89
N ILE A 60 -1.10 3.66 -5.37
CA ILE A 60 -0.80 3.54 -3.94
C ILE A 60 0.20 4.62 -3.53
N ASN A 61 1.29 4.75 -4.28
CA ASN A 61 2.33 5.74 -3.99
C ASN A 61 1.78 7.16 -4.00
N ASP A 62 0.92 7.49 -4.97
CA ASP A 62 0.33 8.82 -5.08
C ASP A 62 -0.52 9.15 -3.85
N ILE A 63 -1.36 8.22 -3.41
CA ILE A 63 -2.21 8.44 -2.24
C ILE A 63 -1.36 8.55 -0.97
N LEU A 64 -0.41 7.64 -0.79
CA LEU A 64 0.46 7.68 0.40
C LEU A 64 1.28 8.97 0.44
N SER A 65 1.88 9.35 -0.69
CA SER A 65 2.68 10.57 -0.79
C SER A 65 1.88 11.82 -0.44
N ASP A 66 0.62 11.90 -0.87
CA ASP A 66 -0.27 13.02 -0.55
C ASP A 66 -0.51 13.17 0.96
N HIS A 67 -0.28 12.12 1.73
CA HIS A 67 -0.46 12.12 3.19
C HIS A 67 0.87 12.04 3.95
N GLY A 68 2.00 12.24 3.25
CA GLY A 68 3.31 12.18 3.88
C GLY A 68 3.72 10.78 4.30
N LEU A 69 3.22 9.75 3.59
CA LEU A 69 3.47 8.35 3.90
C LEU A 69 4.19 7.67 2.74
N PHE A 70 4.78 6.50 3.02
CA PHE A 70 5.37 5.64 2.00
C PHE A 70 5.16 4.17 2.35
N ALA A 71 5.23 3.31 1.34
CA ALA A 71 5.13 1.86 1.53
C ALA A 71 6.52 1.24 1.49
N GLU A 72 6.71 0.19 2.30
CA GLU A 72 7.98 -0.52 2.40
C GLU A 72 7.70 -2.02 2.55
N TRP A 73 8.43 -2.86 1.81
CA TRP A 73 8.27 -4.30 1.91
C TRP A 73 8.69 -4.83 3.27
N GLU A 74 7.78 -5.51 3.96
CA GLU A 74 8.09 -6.23 5.19
C GLU A 74 8.50 -7.66 4.89
N ASN A 75 7.91 -8.23 3.84
CA ASN A 75 8.24 -9.54 3.28
C ASN A 75 7.65 -9.62 1.87
N GLY A 76 7.76 -10.77 1.20
CA GLY A 76 7.29 -10.91 -0.19
C GLY A 76 5.78 -10.79 -0.40
N GLY A 77 4.99 -10.78 0.66
CA GLY A 77 3.53 -10.71 0.60
C GLY A 77 2.91 -9.51 1.30
N VAL A 78 3.70 -8.68 1.98
CA VAL A 78 3.17 -7.60 2.83
C VAL A 78 3.99 -6.33 2.69
N LEU A 79 3.28 -5.20 2.49
CA LEU A 79 3.85 -3.86 2.55
C LEU A 79 3.44 -3.20 3.87
N GLY A 80 4.40 -2.65 4.58
CA GLY A 80 4.14 -1.75 5.71
C GLY A 80 4.02 -0.32 5.23
N VAL A 81 3.33 0.52 5.99
CA VAL A 81 3.17 1.93 5.69
C VAL A 81 3.76 2.75 6.82
N SER A 82 4.60 3.71 6.48
CA SER A 82 5.31 4.54 7.46
C SER A 82 5.30 6.00 7.04
N LYS A 83 5.61 6.88 7.97
CA LYS A 83 5.78 8.32 7.69
C LYS A 83 7.10 8.57 7.00
N MET A 84 7.08 9.46 6.03
CA MET A 84 8.29 9.97 5.40
C MET A 84 9.12 10.83 6.35
#